data_8f39d032afc8cd4b1bd3392e3c503ef9
#
_entry.id   8f39d032afc8cd4b1bd3392e3c503ef9
#
_cell.length_a   1.000
_cell.length_b   1.000
_cell.length_c   1.000
_cell.angle_alpha   90.00
_cell.angle_beta   90.00
_cell.angle_gamma   90.00
#
_symmetry.space_group_name_H-M   'P 1'
#
loop_
_entity.id
_entity.type
_entity.pdbx_description
1 polymer ?
#
loop_
_entity_poly.entity_id
_entity_poly.type
_entity_poly.pdbx_seq_one_letter_code
_entity_poly.pdbx_strand_id
1 'polypeptide(L)'
;MKVVAFNGSGRKDGNTALLIRRVLSVLEAEGLETELIQLAGEQIRGCNACRTCYSTINNRCVIEDDNVNVYIQKMVEAEGVILGSPVYFSMMSPELKALIDRAGYVVLANNYLFKRKVGAAVVAVRRAGGIPTFDAINHFFLISQMIIPASSYWNVGAGCKKGDVKNDEEGMQTMETLGKTGRG
;
A
#
# COMPACT_ATOMS: atom_id res chain seq x y z
N MET A 1 12.45 -12.82 -5.18
CA MET A 1 11.16 -12.07 -5.26
C MET A 1 11.28 -10.81 -4.41
N LYS A 2 10.73 -9.71 -4.88
CA LYS A 2 10.77 -8.41 -4.21
C LYS A 2 9.38 -7.95 -3.81
N VAL A 3 9.25 -7.40 -2.60
CA VAL A 3 8.02 -6.77 -2.12
C VAL A 3 8.30 -5.30 -1.80
N VAL A 4 7.52 -4.41 -2.37
CA VAL A 4 7.57 -2.98 -2.06
C VAL A 4 6.37 -2.57 -1.22
N ALA A 5 6.63 -1.85 -0.14
CA ALA A 5 5.60 -1.35 0.78
C ALA A 5 5.61 0.18 0.80
N PHE A 6 4.42 0.79 0.83
CA PHE A 6 4.25 2.23 0.91
C PHE A 6 3.56 2.61 2.22
N ASN A 7 4.23 3.43 3.03
CA ASN A 7 3.67 3.98 4.25
C ASN A 7 3.05 5.36 3.99
N GLY A 8 1.73 5.40 3.91
CA GLY A 8 0.96 6.63 3.74
C GLY A 8 0.77 7.45 5.03
N SER A 9 1.35 7.03 6.15
CA SER A 9 1.24 7.78 7.40
C SER A 9 2.11 9.04 7.38
N GLY A 10 1.59 10.16 7.83
CA GLY A 10 2.37 11.37 8.10
C GLY A 10 3.45 11.18 9.20
N ARG A 11 3.43 10.06 9.91
CA ARG A 11 4.42 9.70 10.94
C ARG A 11 5.30 8.57 10.44
N LYS A 12 6.56 8.87 10.12
CA LYS A 12 7.54 7.92 9.58
C LYS A 12 7.63 6.60 10.37
N ASP A 13 7.65 6.67 11.70
CA ASP A 13 7.72 5.50 12.60
C ASP A 13 6.46 5.38 13.45
N GLY A 14 5.30 5.65 12.84
CA GLY A 14 3.97 5.53 13.47
C GLY A 14 3.43 4.09 13.44
N ASN A 15 2.19 3.93 13.89
CA ASN A 15 1.53 2.63 13.97
C ASN A 15 1.44 1.93 12.61
N THR A 16 1.15 2.66 11.54
CA THR A 16 1.13 2.11 10.17
C THR A 16 2.48 1.49 9.78
N ALA A 17 3.58 2.22 10.03
CA ALA A 17 4.92 1.70 9.73
C ALA A 17 5.26 0.45 10.54
N LEU A 18 4.82 0.38 11.81
CA LEU A 18 5.05 -0.78 12.67
C LEU A 18 4.30 -2.02 12.18
N LEU A 19 3.04 -1.86 11.74
CA LEU A 19 2.26 -2.95 11.13
C LEU A 19 2.91 -3.42 9.83
N ILE A 20 3.28 -2.52 8.93
CA ILE A 20 3.96 -2.88 7.67
C ILE A 20 5.26 -3.63 7.98
N ARG A 21 6.10 -3.12 8.88
CA ARG A 21 7.37 -3.77 9.26
C ARG A 21 7.17 -5.16 9.83
N ARG A 22 6.06 -5.42 10.53
CA ARG A 22 5.72 -6.77 11.01
C ARG A 22 5.51 -7.72 9.83
N VAL A 23 4.78 -7.30 8.79
CA VAL A 23 4.60 -8.09 7.57
C VAL A 23 5.95 -8.30 6.89
N LEU A 24 6.73 -7.22 6.67
CA LEU A 24 8.01 -7.29 5.96
C LEU A 24 9.01 -8.19 6.68
N SER A 25 9.08 -8.14 8.03
CA SER A 25 10.01 -9.00 8.79
C SER A 25 9.73 -10.49 8.61
N VAL A 26 8.47 -10.88 8.40
CA VAL A 26 8.11 -12.28 8.09
C VAL A 26 8.54 -12.64 6.67
N LEU A 27 8.30 -11.77 5.70
CA LEU A 27 8.73 -11.99 4.31
C LEU A 27 10.26 -12.07 4.18
N GLU A 28 10.99 -11.23 4.91
CA GLU A 28 12.47 -11.26 4.97
C GLU A 28 12.99 -12.57 5.58
N ALA A 29 12.35 -13.06 6.64
CA ALA A 29 12.69 -14.35 7.24
C ALA A 29 12.48 -15.54 6.27
N GLU A 30 11.59 -15.38 5.29
CA GLU A 30 11.35 -16.34 4.21
C GLU A 30 12.23 -16.08 2.97
N GLY A 31 13.19 -15.15 3.07
CA GLY A 31 14.19 -14.87 2.02
C GLY A 31 13.73 -13.94 0.90
N LEU A 32 12.63 -13.18 1.09
CA LEU A 32 12.21 -12.18 0.13
C LEU A 32 12.96 -10.85 0.34
N GLU A 33 13.26 -10.15 -0.73
CA GLU A 33 13.75 -8.77 -0.69
C GLU A 33 12.58 -7.82 -0.38
N THR A 34 12.74 -6.92 0.58
CA THR A 34 11.70 -5.95 0.93
C THR A 34 12.20 -4.51 0.88
N GLU A 35 11.30 -3.59 0.54
CA GLU A 35 11.57 -2.16 0.56
C GLU A 35 10.38 -1.42 1.16
N LEU A 36 10.62 -0.56 2.18
CA LEU A 36 9.61 0.32 2.77
C LEU A 36 9.83 1.75 2.34
N ILE A 37 8.86 2.33 1.63
CA ILE A 37 8.86 3.70 1.14
C ILE A 37 7.93 4.54 2.01
N GLN A 38 8.44 5.70 2.47
CA GLN A 38 7.68 6.68 3.23
C GLN A 38 7.12 7.76 2.31
N LEU A 39 5.80 7.95 2.32
CA LEU A 39 5.14 9.00 1.53
C LEU A 39 5.05 10.35 2.27
N ALA A 40 5.19 10.38 3.60
CA ALA A 40 5.15 11.63 4.36
C ALA A 40 6.31 12.55 4.00
N GLY A 41 5.97 13.83 3.83
CA GLY A 41 6.92 14.85 3.40
C GLY A 41 7.08 14.98 1.88
N GLU A 42 6.54 14.03 1.13
CA GLU A 42 6.48 14.08 -0.33
C GLU A 42 5.33 14.99 -0.81
N GLN A 43 5.62 15.85 -1.77
CA GLN A 43 4.58 16.69 -2.40
C GLN A 43 3.92 15.93 -3.56
N ILE A 44 3.17 14.89 -3.23
CA ILE A 44 2.47 14.06 -4.22
C ILE A 44 1.21 14.77 -4.67
N ARG A 45 1.14 15.14 -5.95
CA ARG A 45 -0.06 15.68 -6.55
C ARG A 45 -1.04 14.58 -6.98
N GLY A 46 -2.33 14.82 -6.80
CA GLY A 46 -3.39 13.94 -7.27
C GLY A 46 -3.46 13.85 -8.80
N CYS A 47 -4.19 12.87 -9.30
CA CYS A 47 -4.47 12.74 -10.73
C CYS A 47 -5.37 13.90 -11.20
N ASN A 48 -4.98 14.60 -12.27
CA ASN A 48 -5.75 15.67 -12.90
C ASN A 48 -6.66 15.19 -14.05
N ALA A 49 -6.79 13.86 -14.20
CA ALA A 49 -7.62 13.21 -15.24
C ALA A 49 -7.29 13.62 -16.69
N CYS A 50 -6.07 14.06 -16.98
CA CYS A 50 -5.64 14.47 -18.33
C CYS A 50 -5.64 13.33 -19.36
N ARG A 51 -5.65 12.07 -18.92
CA ARG A 51 -5.66 10.86 -19.74
C ARG A 51 -4.45 10.69 -20.68
N THR A 52 -3.38 11.46 -20.51
CA THR A 52 -2.16 11.33 -21.31
C THR A 52 -1.55 9.92 -21.23
N CYS A 53 -1.67 9.24 -20.08
CA CYS A 53 -1.21 7.83 -19.94
C CYS A 53 -1.90 6.86 -20.92
N TYR A 54 -3.13 7.16 -21.38
CA TYR A 54 -3.84 6.36 -22.39
C TYR A 54 -3.39 6.65 -23.84
N SER A 55 -2.73 7.76 -24.08
CA SER A 55 -2.20 8.09 -25.41
C SER A 55 -0.72 7.79 -25.57
N THR A 56 0.07 7.97 -24.49
CA THR A 56 1.52 7.71 -24.52
C THR A 56 1.89 6.24 -24.35
N ILE A 57 1.12 5.50 -23.55
CA ILE A 57 1.31 4.06 -23.25
C ILE A 57 2.77 3.72 -22.93
N ASN A 58 3.38 4.53 -22.06
CA ASN A 58 4.81 4.44 -21.70
C ASN A 58 5.05 4.06 -20.24
N ASN A 59 4.03 3.50 -19.55
CA ASN A 59 4.05 3.11 -18.14
C ASN A 59 4.29 4.27 -17.16
N ARG A 60 4.01 5.51 -17.57
CA ARG A 60 4.28 6.71 -16.78
C ARG A 60 3.10 7.67 -16.74
N CYS A 61 3.02 8.43 -15.67
CA CYS A 61 2.19 9.62 -15.57
C CYS A 61 2.93 10.81 -16.18
N VAL A 62 2.22 11.71 -16.83
CA VAL A 62 2.78 12.94 -17.42
C VAL A 62 3.26 13.95 -16.37
N ILE A 63 2.80 13.84 -15.12
CA ILE A 63 3.26 14.67 -14.00
C ILE A 63 4.60 14.12 -13.54
N GLU A 64 5.67 14.88 -13.71
CA GLU A 64 7.06 14.43 -13.47
C GLU A 64 7.79 15.19 -12.36
N ASP A 65 7.14 16.19 -11.75
CA ASP A 65 7.72 17.02 -10.69
C ASP A 65 7.57 16.45 -9.27
N ASP A 66 7.31 15.13 -9.18
CA ASP A 66 7.27 14.36 -7.94
C ASP A 66 7.77 12.90 -8.15
N ASN A 67 7.85 12.13 -7.09
CA ASN A 67 8.40 10.76 -7.12
C ASN A 67 7.38 9.68 -7.57
N VAL A 68 6.15 10.02 -7.96
CA VAL A 68 5.12 9.00 -8.26
C VAL A 68 5.53 8.08 -9.41
N ASN A 69 6.19 8.59 -10.45
CA ASN A 69 6.67 7.73 -11.53
C ASN A 69 7.75 6.74 -11.08
N VAL A 70 8.60 7.13 -10.12
CA VAL A 70 9.57 6.22 -9.49
C VAL A 70 8.84 5.13 -8.69
N TYR A 71 7.78 5.50 -7.97
CA TYR A 71 6.97 4.56 -7.20
C TYR A 71 6.20 3.58 -8.08
N ILE A 72 5.62 4.05 -9.19
CA ILE A 72 4.99 3.17 -10.20
C ILE A 72 5.99 2.16 -10.73
N GLN A 73 7.21 2.60 -11.08
CA GLN A 73 8.26 1.70 -11.57
C GLN A 73 8.62 0.64 -10.53
N LYS A 74 8.78 1.02 -9.25
CA LYS A 74 9.04 0.07 -8.16
C LYS A 74 7.92 -0.96 -7.99
N MET A 75 6.63 -0.53 -8.11
CA MET A 75 5.50 -1.46 -8.10
C MET A 75 5.50 -2.40 -9.31
N VAL A 76 5.93 -1.92 -10.48
CA VAL A 76 6.05 -2.75 -11.70
C VAL A 76 7.16 -3.79 -11.55
N GLU A 77 8.27 -3.46 -10.92
CA GLU A 77 9.41 -4.36 -10.71
C GLU A 77 9.19 -5.39 -9.60
N ALA A 78 8.35 -5.08 -8.62
CA ALA A 78 8.05 -5.97 -7.50
C ALA A 78 7.00 -7.03 -7.86
N GLU A 79 7.07 -8.20 -7.24
CA GLU A 79 6.03 -9.23 -7.29
C GLU A 79 4.89 -8.97 -6.29
N GLY A 80 5.19 -8.26 -5.20
CA GLY A 80 4.22 -7.88 -4.17
C GLY A 80 4.23 -6.40 -3.85
N VAL A 81 3.03 -5.83 -3.61
CA VAL A 81 2.83 -4.42 -3.23
C VAL A 81 2.01 -4.35 -1.95
N ILE A 82 2.55 -3.70 -0.92
CA ILE A 82 1.83 -3.42 0.32
C ILE A 82 1.51 -1.93 0.37
N LEU A 83 0.22 -1.59 0.56
CA LEU A 83 -0.22 -0.23 0.74
C LEU A 83 -0.73 -0.04 2.17
N GLY A 84 -0.03 0.76 2.96
CA GLY A 84 -0.37 1.03 4.34
C GLY A 84 -0.84 2.43 4.60
N SER A 85 -1.93 2.60 5.38
CA SER A 85 -2.49 3.89 5.72
C SER A 85 -2.97 3.97 7.18
N PRO A 86 -2.85 5.14 7.83
CA PRO A 86 -3.70 5.45 8.94
C PRO A 86 -5.12 5.74 8.45
N VAL A 87 -6.08 5.71 9.38
CA VAL A 87 -7.46 6.15 9.08
C VAL A 87 -7.59 7.65 9.28
N TYR A 88 -7.90 8.37 8.21
CA TYR A 88 -8.25 9.78 8.18
C TYR A 88 -9.71 9.94 7.72
N PHE A 89 -10.63 10.27 8.65
CA PHE A 89 -12.06 10.42 8.34
C PHE A 89 -12.64 9.23 7.57
N SER A 90 -12.38 8.00 8.06
CA SER A 90 -12.80 6.73 7.45
C SER A 90 -12.25 6.47 6.05
N MET A 91 -11.12 7.06 5.71
CA MET A 91 -10.43 6.92 4.42
C MET A 91 -8.91 6.86 4.61
N MET A 92 -8.18 6.48 3.57
CA MET A 92 -6.72 6.51 3.54
C MET A 92 -6.18 7.94 3.52
N SER A 93 -4.90 8.11 3.80
CA SER A 93 -4.22 9.41 3.72
C SER A 93 -4.25 10.01 2.31
N PRO A 94 -4.21 11.35 2.18
CA PRO A 94 -4.22 12.02 0.87
C PRO A 94 -3.06 11.59 -0.03
N GLU A 95 -1.86 11.42 0.54
CA GLU A 95 -0.66 11.02 -0.19
C GLU A 95 -0.82 9.62 -0.79
N LEU A 96 -1.35 8.67 -0.01
CA LEU A 96 -1.61 7.33 -0.52
C LEU A 96 -2.72 7.33 -1.58
N LYS A 97 -3.78 8.13 -1.37
CA LYS A 97 -4.86 8.26 -2.36
C LYS A 97 -4.36 8.85 -3.67
N ALA A 98 -3.51 9.88 -3.61
CA ALA A 98 -2.92 10.49 -4.80
C ALA A 98 -2.02 9.50 -5.56
N LEU A 99 -1.23 8.70 -4.85
CA LEU A 99 -0.44 7.62 -5.44
C LEU A 99 -1.34 6.57 -6.13
N ILE A 100 -2.39 6.10 -5.45
CA ILE A 100 -3.35 5.13 -5.98
C ILE A 100 -4.02 5.66 -7.26
N ASP A 101 -4.50 6.91 -7.26
CA ASP A 101 -5.20 7.48 -8.40
C ASP A 101 -4.30 7.58 -9.63
N ARG A 102 -3.05 7.99 -9.44
CA ARG A 102 -2.10 8.11 -10.55
C ARG A 102 -1.59 6.76 -11.02
N ALA A 103 -1.19 5.89 -10.11
CA ALA A 103 -0.77 4.53 -10.44
C ALA A 103 -1.90 3.76 -11.14
N GLY A 104 -3.12 3.85 -10.63
CA GLY A 104 -4.30 3.17 -11.18
C GLY A 104 -4.55 3.55 -12.65
N TYR A 105 -4.57 4.85 -12.98
CA TYR A 105 -4.73 5.26 -14.38
C TYR A 105 -3.60 4.78 -15.28
N VAL A 106 -2.35 4.83 -14.82
CA VAL A 106 -1.20 4.32 -15.59
C VAL A 106 -1.31 2.81 -15.78
N VAL A 107 -1.63 2.06 -14.73
CA VAL A 107 -1.78 0.59 -14.78
C VAL A 107 -2.84 0.15 -15.76
N LEU A 108 -4.03 0.76 -15.70
CA LEU A 108 -5.14 0.42 -16.59
C LEU A 108 -4.83 0.79 -18.05
N ALA A 109 -4.23 1.96 -18.28
CA ALA A 109 -3.85 2.42 -19.61
C ALA A 109 -2.79 1.53 -20.28
N ASN A 110 -1.94 0.90 -19.49
CA ASN A 110 -0.82 0.07 -19.96
C ASN A 110 -1.06 -1.43 -19.76
N ASN A 111 -2.25 -1.89 -20.09
CA ASN A 111 -2.62 -3.32 -20.11
C ASN A 111 -2.49 -4.03 -18.76
N TYR A 112 -2.95 -3.37 -17.68
CA TYR A 112 -2.96 -3.93 -16.33
C TYR A 112 -1.57 -4.38 -15.84
N LEU A 113 -0.62 -3.45 -15.75
CA LEU A 113 0.79 -3.69 -15.36
C LEU A 113 0.96 -4.50 -14.06
N PHE A 114 -0.05 -4.47 -13.17
CA PHE A 114 -0.01 -5.17 -11.88
C PHE A 114 -0.75 -6.50 -11.88
N LYS A 115 -1.28 -6.92 -13.02
CA LYS A 115 -2.03 -8.18 -13.16
C LYS A 115 -1.23 -9.36 -12.58
N ARG A 116 -1.88 -10.12 -11.69
CA ARG A 116 -1.34 -11.30 -11.00
C ARG A 116 -0.25 -11.01 -9.95
N LYS A 117 0.13 -9.75 -9.72
CA LYS A 117 0.97 -9.40 -8.57
C LYS A 117 0.17 -9.55 -7.27
N VAL A 118 0.85 -9.77 -6.17
CA VAL A 118 0.22 -9.82 -4.85
C VAL A 118 0.02 -8.39 -4.33
N GLY A 119 -1.19 -8.08 -3.83
CA GLY A 119 -1.53 -6.78 -3.25
C GLY A 119 -2.08 -6.92 -1.84
N ALA A 120 -1.53 -6.21 -0.86
CA ALA A 120 -2.03 -6.25 0.51
C ALA A 120 -2.25 -4.84 1.09
N ALA A 121 -3.44 -4.63 1.67
CA ALA A 121 -3.76 -3.44 2.43
C ALA A 121 -3.39 -3.63 3.91
N VAL A 122 -2.80 -2.61 4.54
CA VAL A 122 -2.47 -2.57 5.97
C VAL A 122 -2.98 -1.26 6.56
N VAL A 123 -3.85 -1.32 7.57
CA VAL A 123 -4.52 -0.14 8.11
C VAL A 123 -4.25 0.02 9.61
N ALA A 124 -3.80 1.21 10.02
CA ALA A 124 -3.70 1.60 11.41
C ALA A 124 -4.91 2.45 11.80
N VAL A 125 -5.69 2.02 12.77
CA VAL A 125 -6.89 2.71 13.23
C VAL A 125 -6.79 3.10 14.71
N ARG A 126 -7.37 4.26 15.07
CA ARG A 126 -7.53 4.62 16.48
C ARG A 126 -8.68 3.88 17.12
N ARG A 127 -9.85 3.81 16.44
CA ARG A 127 -11.10 3.23 16.99
C ARG A 127 -12.05 2.74 15.90
N ALA A 128 -12.39 3.57 14.93
CA ALA A 128 -13.38 3.27 13.87
C ALA A 128 -12.87 3.73 12.50
N GLY A 129 -13.51 3.28 11.43
CA GLY A 129 -13.16 3.63 10.05
C GLY A 129 -12.05 2.75 9.44
N GLY A 130 -11.58 1.71 10.14
CA GLY A 130 -10.58 0.79 9.61
C GLY A 130 -11.06 0.02 8.40
N ILE A 131 -12.25 -0.56 8.46
CA ILE A 131 -12.81 -1.38 7.37
C ILE A 131 -13.07 -0.57 6.10
N PRO A 132 -13.75 0.59 6.11
CA PRO A 132 -13.86 1.40 4.90
C PRO A 132 -12.53 1.79 4.26
N THR A 133 -11.51 2.06 5.08
CA THR A 133 -10.16 2.38 4.59
C THR A 133 -9.50 1.15 3.95
N PHE A 134 -9.63 -0.01 4.58
CA PHE A 134 -9.13 -1.29 4.08
C PHE A 134 -9.79 -1.67 2.75
N ASP A 135 -11.11 -1.56 2.66
CA ASP A 135 -11.88 -1.85 1.45
C ASP A 135 -11.50 -0.90 0.31
N ALA A 136 -11.35 0.40 0.59
CA ALA A 136 -10.97 1.40 -0.40
C ALA A 136 -9.58 1.10 -1.03
N ILE A 137 -8.62 0.59 -0.24
CA ILE A 137 -7.32 0.16 -0.77
C ILE A 137 -7.47 -1.13 -1.59
N ASN A 138 -8.24 -2.10 -1.11
CA ASN A 138 -8.45 -3.36 -1.81
C ASN A 138 -9.17 -3.18 -3.16
N HIS A 139 -10.06 -2.20 -3.30
CA HIS A 139 -10.67 -1.87 -4.59
C HIS A 139 -9.63 -1.53 -5.67
N PHE A 140 -8.52 -0.87 -5.31
CA PHE A 140 -7.42 -0.63 -6.24
C PHE A 140 -6.75 -1.94 -6.69
N PHE A 141 -6.49 -2.87 -5.78
CA PHE A 141 -5.91 -4.16 -6.12
C PHE A 141 -6.85 -4.99 -7.01
N LEU A 142 -8.14 -5.02 -6.69
CA LEU A 142 -9.15 -5.76 -7.45
C LEU A 142 -9.26 -5.26 -8.89
N ILE A 143 -9.41 -3.94 -9.11
CA ILE A 143 -9.50 -3.38 -10.46
C ILE A 143 -8.19 -3.53 -11.23
N SER A 144 -7.06 -3.59 -10.55
CA SER A 144 -5.72 -3.83 -11.13
C SER A 144 -5.44 -5.32 -11.45
N GLN A 145 -6.42 -6.21 -11.23
CA GLN A 145 -6.33 -7.66 -11.42
C GLN A 145 -5.20 -8.32 -10.57
N MET A 146 -4.97 -7.78 -9.38
CA MET A 146 -4.02 -8.31 -8.42
C MET A 146 -4.64 -9.43 -7.56
N ILE A 147 -3.79 -10.24 -6.94
CA ILE A 147 -4.17 -11.30 -6.01
C ILE A 147 -4.08 -10.71 -4.60
N ILE A 148 -5.18 -10.75 -3.84
CA ILE A 148 -5.20 -10.30 -2.46
C ILE A 148 -5.01 -11.51 -1.54
N PRO A 149 -3.91 -11.62 -0.78
CA PRO A 149 -3.70 -12.73 0.13
C PRO A 149 -4.64 -12.61 1.34
N ALA A 150 -5.14 -13.74 1.79
CA ALA A 150 -5.92 -13.81 3.02
C ALA A 150 -5.02 -13.70 4.26
N SER A 151 -5.61 -13.34 5.40
CA SER A 151 -4.97 -13.34 6.71
C SER A 151 -5.88 -14.01 7.74
N SER A 152 -5.50 -14.01 9.03
CA SER A 152 -6.36 -14.54 10.11
C SER A 152 -7.56 -13.64 10.40
N TYR A 153 -7.46 -12.36 10.06
CA TYR A 153 -8.52 -11.36 10.18
C TYR A 153 -8.29 -10.24 9.13
N TRP A 154 -9.11 -9.16 9.12
CA TRP A 154 -8.80 -8.00 8.30
C TRP A 154 -7.50 -7.32 8.76
N ASN A 155 -6.67 -6.87 7.83
CA ASN A 155 -5.34 -6.33 8.14
C ASN A 155 -5.44 -4.92 8.75
N VAL A 156 -6.03 -4.83 9.91
CA VAL A 156 -6.27 -3.60 10.69
C VAL A 156 -5.65 -3.77 12.07
N GLY A 157 -4.80 -2.81 12.48
CA GLY A 157 -4.24 -2.77 13.83
C GLY A 157 -4.68 -1.50 14.57
N ALA A 158 -5.02 -1.65 15.86
CA ALA A 158 -5.55 -0.59 16.70
C ALA A 158 -4.45 0.12 17.51
N GLY A 159 -4.41 1.44 17.46
CA GLY A 159 -3.49 2.25 18.27
C GLY A 159 -3.74 3.73 18.13
N CYS A 160 -3.75 4.47 19.24
CA CYS A 160 -4.01 5.92 19.27
C CYS A 160 -2.72 6.73 19.22
N LYS A 161 -1.79 6.46 20.15
CA LYS A 161 -0.49 7.10 20.22
C LYS A 161 0.53 6.36 19.35
N LYS A 162 1.67 7.01 19.07
CA LYS A 162 2.79 6.37 18.38
C LYS A 162 3.25 5.15 19.16
N GLY A 163 3.22 3.98 18.52
CA GLY A 163 3.67 2.72 19.11
C GLY A 163 2.58 1.88 19.78
N ASP A 164 1.39 2.42 20.04
CA ASP A 164 0.32 1.70 20.73
C ASP A 164 -0.08 0.40 20.04
N VAL A 165 0.03 0.34 18.72
CA VAL A 165 -0.30 -0.86 17.93
C VAL A 165 0.49 -2.10 18.34
N LYS A 166 1.63 -1.94 19.02
CA LYS A 166 2.39 -3.06 19.57
C LYS A 166 1.66 -3.81 20.69
N ASN A 167 0.66 -3.15 21.33
CA ASN A 167 -0.17 -3.72 22.37
C ASN A 167 -1.44 -4.37 21.81
N ASP A 168 -1.68 -4.25 20.51
CA ASP A 168 -2.75 -4.94 19.79
C ASP A 168 -2.24 -6.30 19.32
N GLU A 169 -2.32 -7.30 20.20
CA GLU A 169 -1.81 -8.64 19.94
C GLU A 169 -2.48 -9.28 18.73
N GLU A 170 -3.81 -9.14 18.58
CA GLU A 170 -4.55 -9.69 17.44
C GLU A 170 -4.13 -9.01 16.14
N GLY A 171 -4.02 -7.68 16.11
CA GLY A 171 -3.57 -6.93 14.94
C GLY A 171 -2.13 -7.31 14.54
N MET A 172 -1.21 -7.46 15.50
CA MET A 172 0.17 -7.89 15.24
C MET A 172 0.24 -9.33 14.74
N GLN A 173 -0.57 -10.25 15.27
CA GLN A 173 -0.68 -11.62 14.80
C GLN A 173 -1.28 -11.70 13.39
N THR A 174 -2.26 -10.85 13.09
CA THR A 174 -2.85 -10.72 11.75
C THR A 174 -1.79 -10.31 10.72
N MET A 175 -0.91 -9.34 11.05
CA MET A 175 0.20 -8.95 10.18
C MET A 175 1.22 -10.08 9.98
N GLU A 176 1.49 -10.86 11.01
CA GLU A 176 2.35 -12.04 10.89
C GLU A 176 1.77 -13.08 9.96
N THR A 177 0.47 -13.38 10.11
CA THR A 177 -0.24 -14.31 9.24
C THR A 177 -0.25 -13.81 7.79
N LEU A 178 -0.49 -12.52 7.58
CA LEU A 178 -0.41 -11.90 6.24
C LEU A 178 0.95 -12.13 5.58
N GLY A 179 2.05 -11.94 6.32
CA GLY A 179 3.39 -12.20 5.82
C GLY A 179 3.60 -13.67 5.40
N LYS A 180 3.04 -14.62 6.18
CA LYS A 180 3.13 -16.05 5.87
C LYS A 180 2.31 -16.46 4.64
N THR A 181 1.11 -15.89 4.46
CA THR A 181 0.23 -16.22 3.32
C THR A 181 0.61 -15.47 2.05
N GLY A 182 1.21 -14.30 2.15
CA GLY A 182 1.59 -13.46 1.01
C GLY A 182 2.79 -13.97 0.20
N ARG A 183 3.40 -15.09 0.60
CA ARG A 183 4.58 -15.70 -0.06
C ARG A 183 4.24 -16.76 -1.12
N GLY A 184 2.94 -17.18 -1.20
CA GLY A 184 2.46 -18.31 -2.01
C GLY A 184 2.38 -18.05 -3.51
#